data_a45951bfa80f730dd2e866586f986be2
#
_entry.id   a45951bfa80f730dd2e866586f986be2
#
_cell.length_a   1.000
_cell.length_b   1.000
_cell.length_c   1.000
_cell.angle_alpha   90.00
_cell.angle_beta   90.00
_cell.angle_gamma   90.00
#
_symmetry.space_group_name_H-M   'P 1'
#
loop_
_entity.id
_entity.type
_entity.pdbx_description
1 polymer ?
#
loop_
_entity_poly.entity_id
_entity_poly.type
_entity_poly.pdbx_seq_one_letter_code
_entity_poly.pdbx_strand_id
1 'polypeptide(L)'
;MPESRKPFLDPVLLLREVRRALLEDIGPGDLTTIRVVPHSLRGRGTLRAKERLVLAGLPAARIVFRLVDPRLRFVSLAREGAWLGKGDAVARISGPARSILTAERTALNFLQHLSGIATYTADCVARAGGRCAVRDTRKTTPGLRRLEKYAVRIGGGENHRTGLYDGILIKRNHWRMAGGVGAAVRAARRRSRRGAALPVQVEVSTL
;
A
#
# COMPACT_ATOMS: atom_id res chain seq x y z
N MET A 1 -2.28 8.53 -21.92
CA MET A 1 -1.01 7.81 -21.75
C MET A 1 -1.33 6.37 -21.45
N PRO A 2 -0.88 5.38 -22.23
CA PRO A 2 -1.06 3.98 -21.87
C PRO A 2 -0.19 3.69 -20.64
N GLU A 3 -0.83 3.40 -19.51
CA GLU A 3 -0.16 2.92 -18.32
C GLU A 3 0.56 1.62 -18.63
N SER A 4 1.86 1.61 -18.38
CA SER A 4 2.66 0.39 -18.48
C SER A 4 2.00 -0.71 -17.66
N ARG A 5 1.81 -1.89 -18.23
CA ARG A 5 1.28 -3.13 -17.62
C ARG A 5 2.19 -3.72 -16.52
N LYS A 6 2.87 -2.88 -15.76
CA LYS A 6 3.61 -3.37 -14.58
C LYS A 6 2.59 -3.70 -13.49
N PRO A 7 2.73 -4.87 -12.82
CA PRO A 7 1.83 -5.24 -11.76
C PRO A 7 1.79 -4.11 -10.72
N PHE A 8 0.61 -3.81 -10.23
CA PHE A 8 0.29 -2.75 -9.28
C PHE A 8 1.17 -2.76 -8.03
N LEU A 9 1.56 -3.96 -7.62
CA LEU A 9 2.50 -4.25 -6.55
C LEU A 9 3.61 -5.13 -7.12
N ASP A 10 4.84 -4.65 -7.08
CA ASP A 10 6.01 -5.46 -7.38
C ASP A 10 6.11 -6.58 -6.35
N PRO A 11 6.01 -7.87 -6.75
CA PRO A 11 6.01 -8.99 -5.82
C PRO A 11 7.29 -9.08 -4.98
N VAL A 12 8.44 -8.70 -5.54
CA VAL A 12 9.73 -8.74 -4.84
C VAL A 12 9.77 -7.70 -3.73
N LEU A 13 9.28 -6.49 -4.02
CA LEU A 13 9.22 -5.42 -3.03
C LEU A 13 8.20 -5.73 -1.94
N LEU A 14 7.03 -6.26 -2.31
CA LEU A 14 6.01 -6.67 -1.35
C LEU A 14 6.56 -7.75 -0.40
N LEU A 15 7.24 -8.75 -0.93
CA LEU A 15 7.85 -9.82 -0.14
C LEU A 15 8.88 -9.26 0.86
N ARG A 16 9.69 -8.29 0.43
CA ARG A 16 10.68 -7.64 1.28
C ARG A 16 10.03 -6.89 2.45
N GLU A 17 8.99 -6.10 2.18
CA GLU A 17 8.31 -5.33 3.21
C GLU A 17 7.58 -6.25 4.21
N VAL A 18 6.95 -7.32 3.73
CA VAL A 18 6.30 -8.31 4.62
C VAL A 18 7.34 -9.04 5.48
N ARG A 19 8.48 -9.44 4.92
CA ARG A 19 9.56 -10.06 5.71
C ARG A 19 10.07 -9.14 6.81
N ARG A 20 10.26 -7.85 6.51
CA ARG A 20 10.69 -6.86 7.50
C ARG A 20 9.69 -6.74 8.65
N ALA A 21 8.39 -6.64 8.34
CA ALA A 21 7.35 -6.56 9.36
C ALA A 21 7.26 -7.83 10.23
N LEU A 22 7.44 -9.02 9.63
CA LEU A 22 7.48 -10.28 10.38
C LEU A 22 8.71 -10.37 11.28
N LEU A 23 9.88 -9.90 10.83
CA LEU A 23 11.09 -9.86 11.66
C LEU A 23 10.93 -8.90 12.85
N GLU A 24 10.25 -7.78 12.67
CA GLU A 24 9.96 -6.82 13.72
C GLU A 24 9.02 -7.41 14.79
N ASP A 25 7.95 -8.09 14.37
CA ASP A 25 6.88 -8.57 15.27
C ASP A 25 7.23 -9.90 15.95
N ILE A 26 7.81 -10.84 15.21
CA ILE A 26 8.10 -12.20 15.72
C ILE A 26 9.45 -12.27 16.43
N GLY A 27 10.48 -11.57 15.92
CA GLY A 27 11.85 -11.64 16.45
C GLY A 27 12.35 -13.07 16.60
N PRO A 28 12.82 -13.48 17.79
CA PRO A 28 13.28 -14.83 18.07
C PRO A 28 12.16 -15.86 18.26
N GLY A 29 10.88 -15.44 18.31
CA GLY A 29 9.73 -16.36 18.38
C GLY A 29 8.59 -15.86 19.24
N ASP A 30 7.39 -16.39 18.98
CA ASP A 30 6.16 -16.11 19.72
C ASP A 30 6.13 -16.89 21.05
N LEU A 31 6.63 -16.25 22.10
CA LEU A 31 6.76 -16.85 23.42
C LEU A 31 5.43 -17.33 24.01
N THR A 32 4.37 -16.55 23.83
CA THR A 32 3.04 -16.88 24.35
C THR A 32 2.48 -18.11 23.65
N THR A 33 2.45 -18.08 22.33
CA THR A 33 1.89 -19.17 21.53
C THR A 33 2.66 -20.48 21.74
N ILE A 34 4.00 -20.42 21.81
CA ILE A 34 4.83 -21.61 22.03
C ILE A 34 4.53 -22.26 23.38
N ARG A 35 4.29 -21.46 24.42
CA ARG A 35 4.08 -21.97 25.78
C ARG A 35 2.65 -22.44 26.04
N VAL A 36 1.65 -21.80 25.41
CA VAL A 36 0.24 -21.97 25.80
C VAL A 36 -0.51 -22.90 24.84
N VAL A 37 -0.15 -22.91 23.55
CA VAL A 37 -0.90 -23.65 22.53
C VAL A 37 -0.22 -24.98 22.23
N PRO A 38 -0.93 -26.13 22.26
CA PRO A 38 -0.37 -27.42 21.87
C PRO A 38 0.14 -27.43 20.43
N HIS A 39 1.31 -28.05 20.20
CA HIS A 39 1.95 -28.10 18.86
C HIS A 39 1.08 -28.79 17.81
N SER A 40 0.37 -29.83 18.18
CA SER A 40 -0.49 -30.63 17.29
C SER A 40 -1.84 -29.95 16.96
N LEU A 41 -2.18 -28.88 17.69
CA LEU A 41 -3.47 -28.22 17.51
C LEU A 41 -3.59 -27.60 16.13
N ARG A 42 -4.70 -27.88 15.45
CA ARG A 42 -5.11 -27.22 14.21
C ARG A 42 -6.30 -26.30 14.49
N GLY A 43 -6.33 -25.17 13.76
CA GLY A 43 -7.36 -24.16 13.94
C GLY A 43 -7.93 -23.65 12.63
N ARG A 44 -8.99 -22.87 12.77
CA ARG A 44 -9.61 -22.09 11.70
C ARG A 44 -9.95 -20.71 12.23
N GLY A 45 -9.69 -19.68 11.43
CA GLY A 45 -10.06 -18.30 11.71
C GLY A 45 -10.77 -17.68 10.51
N THR A 46 -11.58 -16.65 10.78
CA THR A 46 -12.18 -15.82 9.72
C THR A 46 -11.88 -14.37 10.03
N LEU A 47 -11.21 -13.68 9.10
CA LEU A 47 -11.04 -12.23 9.15
C LEU A 47 -12.35 -11.57 8.72
N ARG A 48 -12.80 -10.59 9.50
CA ARG A 48 -14.04 -9.86 9.25
C ARG A 48 -13.83 -8.36 9.34
N ALA A 49 -14.51 -7.60 8.50
CA ALA A 49 -14.58 -6.15 8.58
C ALA A 49 -15.27 -5.74 9.90
N LYS A 50 -14.70 -4.78 10.62
CA LYS A 50 -15.28 -4.24 11.86
C LYS A 50 -16.17 -3.03 11.60
N GLU A 51 -16.01 -2.40 10.45
CA GLU A 51 -16.74 -1.23 9.99
C GLU A 51 -16.87 -1.24 8.47
N ARG A 52 -17.53 -0.25 7.90
CA ARG A 52 -17.58 -0.07 6.44
C ARG A 52 -16.20 0.36 5.93
N LEU A 53 -15.67 -0.34 4.93
CA LEU A 53 -14.35 -0.07 4.37
C LEU A 53 -14.22 -0.52 2.90
N VAL A 54 -13.24 0.04 2.21
CA VAL A 54 -12.70 -0.50 0.95
C VAL A 54 -11.55 -1.43 1.30
N LEU A 55 -11.68 -2.69 0.93
CA LEU A 55 -10.67 -3.71 1.25
C LEU A 55 -9.40 -3.50 0.44
N ALA A 56 -8.26 -3.34 1.12
CA ALA A 56 -6.94 -3.31 0.52
C ALA A 56 -5.91 -4.07 1.36
N GLY A 57 -4.96 -4.75 0.70
CA GLY A 57 -3.87 -5.45 1.37
C GLY A 57 -3.99 -6.97 1.43
N LEU A 58 -4.96 -7.58 0.75
CA LEU A 58 -5.06 -9.06 0.65
C LEU A 58 -3.76 -9.72 0.15
N PRO A 59 -3.04 -9.18 -0.86
CA PRO A 59 -1.76 -9.74 -1.27
C PRO A 59 -0.73 -9.78 -0.14
N ALA A 60 -0.62 -8.72 0.65
CA ALA A 60 0.29 -8.66 1.80
C ALA A 60 -0.10 -9.68 2.87
N ALA A 61 -1.38 -9.71 3.27
CA ALA A 61 -1.88 -10.65 4.27
C ALA A 61 -1.64 -12.11 3.86
N ARG A 62 -1.88 -12.45 2.61
CA ARG A 62 -1.61 -13.81 2.08
C ARG A 62 -0.14 -14.18 2.19
N ILE A 63 0.77 -13.25 1.88
CA ILE A 63 2.22 -13.48 1.98
C ILE A 63 2.64 -13.64 3.44
N VAL A 64 2.07 -12.85 4.37
CA VAL A 64 2.34 -13.00 5.81
C VAL A 64 2.06 -14.43 6.26
N PHE A 65 0.85 -14.94 6.02
CA PHE A 65 0.49 -16.32 6.41
C PHE A 65 1.39 -17.38 5.75
N ARG A 66 1.69 -17.21 4.47
CA ARG A 66 2.54 -18.14 3.72
C ARG A 66 4.00 -18.16 4.22
N LEU A 67 4.54 -17.00 4.61
CA LEU A 67 5.92 -16.89 5.11
C LEU A 67 6.06 -17.44 6.53
N VAL A 68 5.04 -17.28 7.37
CA VAL A 68 5.05 -17.85 8.72
C VAL A 68 4.98 -19.38 8.66
N ASP A 69 4.08 -19.92 7.84
CA ASP A 69 3.97 -21.37 7.67
C ASP A 69 3.30 -21.71 6.34
N PRO A 70 3.98 -22.36 5.39
CA PRO A 70 3.41 -22.74 4.09
C PRO A 70 2.24 -23.75 4.18
N ARG A 71 2.06 -24.41 5.32
CA ARG A 71 0.92 -25.33 5.59
C ARG A 71 -0.38 -24.57 5.90
N LEU A 72 -0.32 -23.25 6.10
CA LEU A 72 -1.49 -22.40 6.27
C LEU A 72 -2.22 -22.23 4.94
N ARG A 73 -3.52 -22.51 4.94
CA ARG A 73 -4.40 -22.25 3.82
C ARG A 73 -5.10 -20.90 4.03
N PHE A 74 -4.82 -19.94 3.17
CA PHE A 74 -5.48 -18.64 3.12
C PHE A 74 -6.46 -18.57 1.94
N VAL A 75 -7.74 -18.39 2.20
CA VAL A 75 -8.80 -18.29 1.18
C VAL A 75 -9.43 -16.91 1.29
N SER A 76 -9.26 -16.08 0.26
CA SER A 76 -9.97 -14.81 0.17
C SER A 76 -11.46 -15.05 -0.06
N LEU A 77 -12.30 -14.38 0.70
CA LEU A 77 -13.78 -14.43 0.58
C LEU A 77 -14.31 -13.12 -0.03
N ALA A 78 -13.50 -12.09 -0.05
CA ALA A 78 -13.76 -10.82 -0.71
C ALA A 78 -12.66 -10.49 -1.72
N ARG A 79 -12.93 -9.53 -2.60
CA ARG A 79 -11.99 -9.06 -3.62
C ARG A 79 -11.29 -7.79 -3.15
N GLU A 80 -10.04 -7.62 -3.57
CA GLU A 80 -9.33 -6.35 -3.44
C GLU A 80 -10.14 -5.22 -4.08
N GLY A 81 -10.26 -4.09 -3.39
CA GLY A 81 -11.05 -2.93 -3.82
C GLY A 81 -12.57 -3.04 -3.57
N ALA A 82 -13.06 -4.14 -3.03
CA ALA A 82 -14.48 -4.27 -2.70
C ALA A 82 -14.85 -3.41 -1.49
N TRP A 83 -16.02 -2.78 -1.54
CA TRP A 83 -16.67 -2.23 -0.37
C TRP A 83 -17.22 -3.36 0.50
N LEU A 84 -16.89 -3.32 1.78
CA LEU A 84 -17.38 -4.27 2.79
C LEU A 84 -18.12 -3.51 3.90
N GLY A 85 -19.18 -4.13 4.40
CA GLY A 85 -19.89 -3.68 5.59
C GLY A 85 -19.35 -4.35 6.86
N LYS A 86 -19.79 -3.85 8.02
CA LYS A 86 -19.48 -4.45 9.32
C LYS A 86 -19.95 -5.91 9.37
N GLY A 87 -19.04 -6.82 9.72
CA GLY A 87 -19.31 -8.25 9.82
C GLY A 87 -18.97 -9.05 8.55
N ASP A 88 -18.79 -8.40 7.40
CA ASP A 88 -18.46 -9.09 6.14
C ASP A 88 -17.15 -9.86 6.26
N ALA A 89 -17.13 -11.05 5.66
CA ALA A 89 -15.98 -11.93 5.69
C ALA A 89 -14.93 -11.52 4.64
N VAL A 90 -13.73 -11.26 5.09
CA VAL A 90 -12.56 -10.87 4.26
C VAL A 90 -11.83 -12.11 3.75
N ALA A 91 -11.47 -13.01 4.66
CA ALA A 91 -10.71 -14.22 4.34
C ALA A 91 -10.91 -15.29 5.42
N ARG A 92 -10.68 -16.54 5.03
CA ARG A 92 -10.62 -17.68 5.95
C ARG A 92 -9.23 -18.26 5.96
N ILE A 93 -8.73 -18.55 7.16
CA ILE A 93 -7.41 -19.15 7.39
C ILE A 93 -7.62 -20.49 8.09
N SER A 94 -6.86 -21.52 7.72
CA SER A 94 -6.85 -22.81 8.39
C SER A 94 -5.47 -23.46 8.35
N GLY A 95 -5.15 -24.21 9.39
CA GLY A 95 -3.86 -24.90 9.50
C GLY A 95 -3.39 -25.09 10.94
N PRO A 96 -2.07 -25.18 11.19
CA PRO A 96 -1.53 -25.21 12.55
C PRO A 96 -1.94 -23.99 13.36
N ALA A 97 -2.53 -24.20 14.55
CA ALA A 97 -3.08 -23.12 15.36
C ALA A 97 -2.00 -22.11 15.78
N ARG A 98 -0.80 -22.60 16.15
CA ARG A 98 0.35 -21.74 16.49
C ARG A 98 0.67 -20.77 15.36
N SER A 99 0.78 -21.28 14.14
CA SER A 99 1.13 -20.48 12.96
C SER A 99 0.07 -19.44 12.61
N ILE A 100 -1.22 -19.76 12.83
CA ILE A 100 -2.32 -18.79 12.64
C ILE A 100 -2.15 -17.62 13.60
N LEU A 101 -1.94 -17.89 14.90
CA LEU A 101 -1.81 -16.88 15.94
C LEU A 101 -0.58 -15.99 15.71
N THR A 102 0.56 -16.59 15.39
CA THR A 102 1.81 -15.86 15.12
C THR A 102 1.71 -14.93 13.90
N ALA A 103 0.95 -15.32 12.86
CA ALA A 103 0.79 -14.53 11.64
C ALA A 103 -0.28 -13.42 11.74
N GLU A 104 -1.26 -13.60 12.63
CA GLU A 104 -2.50 -12.81 12.66
C GLU A 104 -2.24 -11.31 12.76
N ARG A 105 -1.45 -10.87 13.72
CA ARG A 105 -1.26 -9.44 14.01
C ARG A 105 -0.63 -8.70 12.83
N THR A 106 0.46 -9.22 12.30
CA THR A 106 1.12 -8.62 11.13
C THR A 106 0.21 -8.56 9.91
N ALA A 107 -0.58 -9.62 9.65
CA ALA A 107 -1.54 -9.64 8.56
C ALA A 107 -2.65 -8.59 8.73
N LEU A 108 -3.20 -8.47 9.95
CA LEU A 108 -4.20 -7.46 10.30
C LEU A 108 -3.65 -6.04 10.18
N ASN A 109 -2.41 -5.80 10.60
CA ASN A 109 -1.79 -4.48 10.48
C ASN A 109 -1.73 -4.02 9.02
N PHE A 110 -1.32 -4.87 8.08
CA PHE A 110 -1.36 -4.54 6.65
C PHE A 110 -2.78 -4.27 6.15
N LEU A 111 -3.73 -5.16 6.47
CA LEU A 111 -5.12 -5.00 6.03
C LEU A 111 -5.76 -3.73 6.56
N GLN A 112 -5.58 -3.43 7.84
CA GLN A 112 -6.15 -2.25 8.49
C GLN A 112 -5.56 -0.96 7.93
N HIS A 113 -4.24 -0.87 7.85
CA HIS A 113 -3.55 0.32 7.36
C HIS A 113 -3.92 0.61 5.90
N LEU A 114 -3.83 -0.40 5.03
CA LEU A 114 -4.07 -0.21 3.60
C LEU A 114 -5.56 0.01 3.30
N SER A 115 -6.46 -0.71 3.99
CA SER A 115 -7.90 -0.48 3.84
C SER A 115 -8.32 0.90 4.35
N GLY A 116 -7.72 1.41 5.43
CA GLY A 116 -7.96 2.75 5.90
C GLY A 116 -7.62 3.81 4.85
N ILE A 117 -6.44 3.70 4.22
CA ILE A 117 -6.02 4.60 3.14
C ILE A 117 -6.95 4.48 1.92
N ALA A 118 -7.29 3.25 1.51
CA ALA A 118 -8.17 3.02 0.36
C ALA A 118 -9.56 3.59 0.61
N THR A 119 -10.12 3.40 1.81
CA THR A 119 -11.44 3.91 2.20
C THR A 119 -11.47 5.43 2.18
N TYR A 120 -10.50 6.07 2.84
CA TYR A 120 -10.40 7.53 2.83
C TYR A 120 -10.23 8.10 1.42
N THR A 121 -9.41 7.45 0.60
CA THR A 121 -9.24 7.84 -0.80
C THR A 121 -10.54 7.72 -1.59
N ALA A 122 -11.28 6.61 -1.42
CA ALA A 122 -12.55 6.40 -2.11
C ALA A 122 -13.59 7.46 -1.73
N ASP A 123 -13.64 7.89 -0.47
CA ASP A 123 -14.51 8.96 -0.02
C ASP A 123 -14.09 10.32 -0.64
N CYS A 124 -12.79 10.59 -0.76
CA CYS A 124 -12.28 11.78 -1.46
C CYS A 124 -12.66 11.76 -2.95
N VAL A 125 -12.48 10.63 -3.62
CA VAL A 125 -12.83 10.44 -5.05
C VAL A 125 -14.33 10.63 -5.26
N ALA A 126 -15.17 10.06 -4.39
CA ALA A 126 -16.61 10.22 -4.45
C ALA A 126 -17.02 11.70 -4.31
N ARG A 127 -16.43 12.44 -3.37
CA ARG A 127 -16.68 13.88 -3.19
C ARG A 127 -16.18 14.71 -4.37
N ALA A 128 -15.10 14.32 -5.02
CA ALA A 128 -14.61 14.98 -6.23
C ALA A 128 -15.61 14.88 -7.40
N GLY A 129 -16.45 13.83 -7.42
CA GLY A 129 -17.55 13.68 -8.38
C GLY A 129 -17.10 13.70 -9.85
N GLY A 130 -15.91 13.19 -10.15
CA GLY A 130 -15.33 13.20 -11.50
C GLY A 130 -14.81 14.57 -11.97
N ARG A 131 -14.95 15.64 -11.17
CA ARG A 131 -14.51 17.01 -11.55
C ARG A 131 -13.01 17.21 -11.49
N CYS A 132 -12.31 16.40 -10.71
CA CYS A 132 -10.86 16.43 -10.62
C CYS A 132 -10.31 15.07 -10.21
N ALA A 133 -9.03 14.82 -10.52
CA ALA A 133 -8.31 13.63 -10.06
C ALA A 133 -7.81 13.82 -8.63
N VAL A 134 -8.04 12.82 -7.76
CA VAL A 134 -7.48 12.76 -6.41
C VAL A 134 -6.14 12.07 -6.50
N ARG A 135 -5.05 12.77 -6.15
CA ARG A 135 -3.67 12.26 -6.25
C ARG A 135 -2.98 12.18 -4.90
N ASP A 136 -2.18 11.14 -4.73
CA ASP A 136 -1.30 10.99 -3.57
C ASP A 136 -0.11 11.95 -3.58
N THR A 137 0.69 11.89 -2.53
CA THR A 137 1.92 12.67 -2.38
C THR A 137 3.09 11.76 -1.98
N ARG A 138 4.27 12.37 -1.76
CA ARG A 138 5.42 11.71 -1.14
C ARG A 138 5.44 11.81 0.39
N LYS A 139 4.42 12.39 1.01
CA LYS A 139 4.26 12.46 2.47
C LYS A 139 3.68 11.14 2.97
N THR A 140 4.50 10.12 2.99
CA THR A 140 4.15 8.73 3.29
C THR A 140 4.92 8.23 4.49
N THR A 141 4.43 7.18 5.15
CA THR A 141 5.17 6.48 6.19
C THR A 141 6.50 5.94 5.64
N PRO A 142 7.63 6.22 6.28
CA PRO A 142 8.92 5.69 5.85
C PRO A 142 8.88 4.16 5.69
N GLY A 143 9.36 3.67 4.54
CA GLY A 143 9.34 2.25 4.20
C GLY A 143 8.03 1.77 3.55
N LEU A 144 6.87 2.39 3.78
CA LEU A 144 5.58 1.89 3.31
C LEU A 144 5.04 2.59 2.04
N ARG A 145 5.79 3.54 1.45
CA ARG A 145 5.30 4.37 0.34
C ARG A 145 4.66 3.59 -0.80
N ARG A 146 5.24 2.48 -1.22
CA ARG A 146 4.70 1.71 -2.35
C ARG A 146 3.37 1.04 -2.00
N LEU A 147 3.24 0.56 -0.77
CA LEU A 147 2.00 -0.03 -0.26
C LEU A 147 0.92 1.03 -0.08
N GLU A 148 1.26 2.20 0.46
CA GLU A 148 0.31 3.30 0.63
C GLU A 148 -0.17 3.85 -0.72
N LYS A 149 0.74 4.03 -1.68
CA LYS A 149 0.37 4.42 -3.05
C LYS A 149 -0.49 3.37 -3.76
N TYR A 150 -0.22 2.10 -3.53
CA TYR A 150 -1.08 1.01 -3.97
C TYR A 150 -2.49 1.15 -3.37
N ALA A 151 -2.61 1.40 -2.06
CA ALA A 151 -3.89 1.56 -1.40
C ALA A 151 -4.69 2.78 -1.93
N VAL A 152 -4.00 3.88 -2.26
CA VAL A 152 -4.62 5.03 -2.94
C VAL A 152 -5.25 4.62 -4.27
N ARG A 153 -4.56 3.82 -5.08
CA ARG A 153 -5.14 3.33 -6.35
C ARG A 153 -6.31 2.38 -6.14
N ILE A 154 -6.25 1.52 -5.11
CA ILE A 154 -7.37 0.65 -4.75
C ILE A 154 -8.60 1.48 -4.37
N GLY A 155 -8.43 2.62 -3.72
CA GLY A 155 -9.48 3.57 -3.41
C GLY A 155 -9.95 4.44 -4.59
N GLY A 156 -9.42 4.21 -5.82
CA GLY A 156 -9.81 4.96 -7.02
C GLY A 156 -9.05 6.27 -7.24
N GLY A 157 -8.05 6.57 -6.43
CA GLY A 157 -7.15 7.70 -6.63
C GLY A 157 -6.04 7.41 -7.67
N GLU A 158 -5.29 8.44 -8.01
CA GLU A 158 -4.14 8.36 -8.92
C GLU A 158 -2.82 8.52 -8.17
N ASN A 159 -1.77 7.85 -8.67
CA ASN A 159 -0.45 8.07 -8.12
C ASN A 159 0.23 9.29 -8.77
N HIS A 160 0.76 10.17 -7.94
CA HIS A 160 1.79 11.13 -8.32
C HIS A 160 3.15 10.41 -8.34
N ARG A 161 4.23 11.13 -8.67
CA ARG A 161 5.60 10.59 -8.66
C ARG A 161 5.89 9.79 -7.38
N THR A 162 6.52 8.65 -7.54
CA THR A 162 6.88 7.75 -6.42
C THR A 162 8.11 8.23 -5.68
N GLY A 163 9.08 8.78 -6.42
CA GLY A 163 10.34 9.24 -5.86
C GLY A 163 10.78 10.60 -6.40
N LEU A 164 12.08 10.83 -6.36
CA LEU A 164 12.70 12.00 -6.97
C LEU A 164 13.14 11.74 -8.42
N TYR A 165 12.99 10.50 -8.89
CA TYR A 165 13.54 9.95 -10.12
C TYR A 165 12.52 9.75 -11.24
N ASP A 166 11.22 9.79 -10.96
CA ASP A 166 10.15 9.41 -11.90
C ASP A 166 9.19 10.57 -12.26
N GLY A 167 9.54 11.80 -11.88
CA GLY A 167 8.81 13.01 -12.24
C GLY A 167 9.48 14.27 -11.71
N ILE A 168 9.38 15.36 -12.46
CA ILE A 168 9.95 16.66 -12.09
C ILE A 168 8.87 17.51 -11.42
N LEU A 169 9.06 17.82 -10.15
CA LEU A 169 8.23 18.78 -9.41
C LEU A 169 9.11 19.93 -8.93
N ILE A 170 8.99 21.06 -9.59
CA ILE A 170 9.69 22.30 -9.27
C ILE A 170 8.92 22.98 -8.14
N LYS A 171 9.53 23.06 -6.97
CA LYS A 171 8.99 23.72 -5.78
C LYS A 171 9.57 25.12 -5.60
N ARG A 172 9.01 25.87 -4.65
CA ARG A 172 9.43 27.25 -4.35
C ARG A 172 10.95 27.41 -4.23
N ASN A 173 11.63 26.55 -3.48
CA ASN A 173 13.07 26.65 -3.32
C ASN A 173 13.85 26.38 -4.62
N HIS A 174 13.36 25.47 -5.47
CA HIS A 174 13.99 25.16 -6.75
C HIS A 174 13.98 26.38 -7.69
N TRP A 175 12.79 26.98 -7.91
CA TRP A 175 12.70 28.10 -8.85
C TRP A 175 13.34 29.39 -8.30
N ARG A 176 13.37 29.60 -6.97
CA ARG A 176 14.13 30.72 -6.36
C ARG A 176 15.62 30.61 -6.63
N MET A 177 16.20 29.41 -6.45
CA MET A 177 17.62 29.15 -6.73
C MET A 177 17.95 29.17 -8.22
N ALA A 178 17.00 28.88 -9.09
CA ALA A 178 17.17 28.85 -10.54
C ALA A 178 17.02 30.24 -11.21
N GLY A 179 16.72 31.29 -10.47
CA GLY A 179 16.46 32.62 -11.03
C GLY A 179 15.06 32.81 -11.59
N GLY A 180 14.07 32.10 -11.02
CA GLY A 180 12.64 32.22 -11.34
C GLY A 180 12.02 31.00 -12.01
N VAL A 181 10.68 30.98 -12.06
CA VAL A 181 9.88 29.86 -12.57
C VAL A 181 10.25 29.52 -14.02
N GLY A 182 10.31 30.53 -14.90
CA GLY A 182 10.63 30.34 -16.31
C GLY A 182 12.04 29.74 -16.53
N ALA A 183 13.04 30.19 -15.76
CA ALA A 183 14.40 29.65 -15.81
C ALA A 183 14.44 28.18 -15.35
N ALA A 184 13.76 27.85 -14.26
CA ALA A 184 13.66 26.49 -13.74
C ALA A 184 12.99 25.52 -14.74
N VAL A 185 11.89 25.92 -15.37
CA VAL A 185 11.18 25.11 -16.38
C VAL A 185 12.05 24.91 -17.62
N ARG A 186 12.72 25.95 -18.14
CA ARG A 186 13.63 25.83 -19.28
C ARG A 186 14.79 24.87 -18.96
N ALA A 187 15.36 24.94 -17.77
CA ALA A 187 16.43 24.04 -17.32
C ALA A 187 15.96 22.59 -17.22
N ALA A 188 14.78 22.35 -16.66
CA ALA A 188 14.19 21.02 -16.56
C ALA A 188 13.94 20.39 -17.96
N ARG A 189 13.41 21.15 -18.90
CA ARG A 189 13.13 20.67 -20.27
C ARG A 189 14.39 20.41 -21.12
N ARG A 190 15.45 21.21 -20.96
CA ARG A 190 16.70 21.02 -21.70
C ARG A 190 17.37 19.68 -21.41
N ARG A 191 17.35 19.22 -20.17
CA ARG A 191 17.96 17.95 -19.74
C ARG A 191 17.12 16.70 -20.07
N SER A 192 15.86 16.87 -20.49
CA SER A 192 14.96 15.76 -20.83
C SER A 192 15.23 15.16 -22.23
N ARG A 193 16.23 15.62 -22.97
CA ARG A 193 16.51 15.17 -24.37
C ARG A 193 17.09 13.76 -24.50
N ARG A 194 17.40 13.04 -23.40
CA ARG A 194 17.90 11.65 -23.42
C ARG A 194 16.90 10.72 -22.72
N GLY A 195 15.76 10.44 -23.35
CA GLY A 195 14.77 9.49 -22.83
C GLY A 195 13.33 10.02 -22.91
N ALA A 196 12.37 9.23 -22.46
CA ALA A 196 10.96 9.63 -22.40
C ALA A 196 10.79 10.94 -21.62
N ALA A 197 10.05 11.90 -22.17
CA ALA A 197 9.80 13.19 -21.54
C ALA A 197 9.11 12.98 -20.18
N LEU A 198 9.83 13.27 -19.10
CA LEU A 198 9.24 13.23 -17.75
C LEU A 198 8.24 14.39 -17.60
N PRO A 199 7.10 14.16 -16.95
CA PRO A 199 6.16 15.23 -16.65
C PRO A 199 6.82 16.29 -15.76
N VAL A 200 6.67 17.56 -16.14
CA VAL A 200 7.19 18.71 -15.39
C VAL A 200 6.01 19.46 -14.78
N GLN A 201 6.01 19.57 -13.47
CA GLN A 201 5.03 20.34 -12.69
C GLN A 201 5.74 21.42 -11.88
N VAL A 202 5.06 22.54 -11.66
CA VAL A 202 5.58 23.68 -10.87
C VAL A 202 4.57 24.00 -9.77
N GLU A 203 5.07 24.12 -8.56
CA GLU A 203 4.32 24.62 -7.41
C GLU A 203 4.42 26.15 -7.39
N VAL A 204 3.27 26.83 -7.49
CA VAL A 204 3.14 28.28 -7.42
C VAL A 204 2.15 28.66 -6.33
N SER A 205 2.25 29.87 -5.79
CA SER A 205 1.33 30.40 -4.77
C SER A 205 0.17 31.22 -5.36
N THR A 206 0.33 31.69 -6.59
CA THR A 206 -0.67 32.41 -7.39
C THR A 206 -0.57 31.96 -8.84
N LEU A 207 -1.69 32.03 -9.58
CA LEU A 207 -1.73 31.86 -11.03
C LEU A 207 -1.24 33.11 -11.73
#